data_a1102460b7afb6c839e9801a72d8b532
#
_entry.id   a1102460b7afb6c839e9801a72d8b532
#
_cell.length_a   1.000
_cell.length_b   1.000
_cell.length_c   1.000
_cell.angle_alpha   90.00
_cell.angle_beta   90.00
_cell.angle_gamma   90.00
#
_symmetry.space_group_name_H-M   'P 1'
#
loop_
_entity.id
_entity.type
_entity.pdbx_description
1 polymer ?
#
loop_
_entity_poly.entity_id
_entity_poly.type
_entity_poly.pdbx_seq_one_letter_code
_entity_poly.pdbx_strand_id
1 'polypeptide(L)'
;MGGSHLAGTLLQSMDEKIFIHHDYDTPRLPSEILEKSIFVLVSYSGNTEEVLHTFQALQSTSYPVAAITTGGELLKLAQVNEVPHIVLPNTGIQPRAALGYQLRAITHLLKHPTYDILGTLTSQEALSFEAQGANLAEQCLNKTPLICSSGENRGLAYYWKITLNETGKVPAFFNTFPECNHNELSGFNTGTNFNTPGSYHAIYLVDDTDHARIQKRMHISQQVLEEKDVTSSTLKLTGSSKIEKLLTACHIAQWCALHIAEQTQADPEAVPLIETFKRKLND
;
A
#
# COMPACT_ATOMS: atom_id res chain seq x y z
N MET A 1 6.15 -4.65 7.21
CA MET A 1 4.77 -4.90 7.72
C MET A 1 4.02 -3.58 7.87
N GLY A 2 2.68 -3.60 7.85
CA GLY A 2 1.86 -2.38 8.00
C GLY A 2 2.24 -1.27 7.02
N GLY A 3 2.34 -0.02 7.49
CA GLY A 3 2.75 1.12 6.66
C GLY A 3 4.20 1.06 6.15
N SER A 4 5.07 0.32 6.82
CA SER A 4 6.51 0.33 6.49
C SER A 4 6.87 -0.40 5.19
N HIS A 5 6.02 -1.29 4.67
CA HIS A 5 6.31 -1.99 3.42
C HIS A 5 5.74 -1.29 2.18
N LEU A 6 4.86 -0.30 2.36
CA LEU A 6 4.12 0.34 1.27
C LEU A 6 5.05 0.94 0.20
N ALA A 7 6.15 1.54 0.62
CA ALA A 7 7.15 2.09 -0.29
C ALA A 7 7.76 0.99 -1.20
N GLY A 8 8.16 -0.12 -0.62
CA GLY A 8 8.65 -1.28 -1.38
C GLY A 8 7.59 -1.84 -2.33
N THR A 9 6.34 -1.94 -1.87
CA THR A 9 5.21 -2.43 -2.69
C THR A 9 4.94 -1.53 -3.91
N LEU A 10 5.02 -0.21 -3.75
CA LEU A 10 4.92 0.70 -4.90
C LEU A 10 6.11 0.59 -5.85
N LEU A 11 7.33 0.45 -5.32
CA LEU A 11 8.52 0.25 -6.14
C LEU A 11 8.48 -1.08 -6.91
N GLN A 12 7.94 -2.14 -6.30
CA GLN A 12 7.73 -3.42 -6.97
C GLN A 12 6.82 -3.29 -8.21
N SER A 13 5.86 -2.37 -8.21
CA SER A 13 5.01 -2.08 -9.39
C SER A 13 5.78 -1.40 -10.54
N MET A 14 7.05 -1.01 -10.32
CA MET A 14 7.89 -0.34 -11.30
C MET A 14 9.15 -1.14 -11.63
N ASP A 15 9.59 -2.02 -10.75
CA ASP A 15 10.78 -2.85 -10.93
C ASP A 15 10.51 -4.28 -10.44
N GLU A 16 10.41 -5.21 -11.38
CA GLU A 16 10.18 -6.64 -11.14
C GLU A 16 11.29 -7.33 -10.34
N LYS A 17 12.46 -6.68 -10.18
CA LYS A 17 13.58 -7.18 -9.37
C LYS A 17 13.36 -6.93 -7.86
N ILE A 18 12.32 -6.19 -7.49
CA ILE A 18 11.98 -5.93 -6.11
C ILE A 18 10.98 -6.99 -5.62
N PHE A 19 11.37 -7.76 -4.62
CA PHE A 19 10.53 -8.76 -3.97
C PHE A 19 10.14 -8.28 -2.58
N ILE A 20 8.87 -8.41 -2.23
CA ILE A 20 8.35 -8.04 -0.91
C ILE A 20 8.13 -9.31 -0.09
N HIS A 21 8.69 -9.31 1.12
CA HIS A 21 8.54 -10.39 2.08
C HIS A 21 7.82 -9.90 3.35
N HIS A 22 6.80 -10.63 3.79
CA HIS A 22 5.91 -10.26 4.90
C HIS A 22 5.82 -11.35 5.99
N ASP A 23 6.77 -12.24 6.03
CA ASP A 23 6.74 -13.39 6.93
C ASP A 23 7.96 -13.37 7.86
N TYR A 24 8.03 -14.35 8.76
CA TYR A 24 9.21 -14.69 9.53
C TYR A 24 10.24 -15.37 8.62
N ASP A 25 11.46 -15.52 9.08
CA ASP A 25 12.57 -16.16 8.35
C ASP A 25 12.99 -15.44 7.04
N THR A 26 13.67 -16.16 6.17
CA THR A 26 14.11 -15.67 4.87
C THR A 26 13.09 -15.98 3.78
N PRO A 27 13.01 -15.14 2.73
CA PRO A 27 12.10 -15.40 1.60
C PRO A 27 12.38 -16.76 0.94
N ARG A 28 11.32 -17.44 0.55
CA ARG A 28 11.42 -18.70 -0.22
C ARG A 28 11.58 -18.41 -1.70
N LEU A 29 12.76 -17.96 -2.08
CA LEU A 29 13.17 -17.72 -3.47
C LEU A 29 14.28 -18.71 -3.86
N PRO A 30 14.48 -18.96 -5.18
CA PRO A 30 15.64 -19.74 -5.65
C PRO A 30 16.95 -19.19 -5.08
N SER A 31 17.88 -20.04 -4.71
CA SER A 31 19.18 -19.66 -4.14
C SER A 31 19.95 -18.69 -5.02
N GLU A 32 19.89 -18.88 -6.33
CA GLU A 32 20.54 -18.02 -7.34
C GLU A 32 20.02 -16.57 -7.32
N ILE A 33 18.76 -16.37 -6.89
CA ILE A 33 18.17 -15.04 -6.69
C ILE A 33 18.64 -14.48 -5.35
N LEU A 34 18.55 -15.28 -4.28
CA LEU A 34 18.93 -14.86 -2.93
C LEU A 34 20.40 -14.42 -2.87
N GLU A 35 21.31 -15.20 -3.47
CA GLU A 35 22.75 -14.91 -3.52
C GLU A 35 23.11 -13.59 -4.23
N LYS A 36 22.23 -13.13 -5.13
CA LYS A 36 22.39 -11.87 -5.89
C LYS A 36 21.58 -10.72 -5.32
N SER A 37 20.88 -10.95 -4.20
CA SER A 37 19.95 -9.98 -3.60
C SER A 37 20.58 -9.25 -2.42
N ILE A 38 20.14 -8.02 -2.20
CA ILE A 38 20.29 -7.32 -0.93
C ILE A 38 18.97 -7.35 -0.16
N PHE A 39 19.04 -7.66 1.13
CA PHE A 39 17.89 -7.64 2.03
C PHE A 39 17.76 -6.26 2.69
N VAL A 40 16.68 -5.56 2.38
CA VAL A 40 16.38 -4.25 2.98
C VAL A 40 15.27 -4.43 4.01
N LEU A 41 15.64 -4.37 5.28
CA LEU A 41 14.73 -4.53 6.42
C LEU A 41 14.13 -3.17 6.78
N VAL A 42 12.81 -3.03 6.58
CA VAL A 42 12.11 -1.75 6.79
C VAL A 42 11.11 -1.88 7.94
N SER A 43 11.37 -1.18 9.03
CA SER A 43 10.45 -1.05 10.17
C SER A 43 10.50 0.39 10.69
N TYR A 44 9.41 1.16 10.52
CA TYR A 44 9.36 2.55 10.98
C TYR A 44 9.62 2.63 12.48
N SER A 45 8.94 1.83 13.30
CA SER A 45 9.15 1.79 14.76
C SER A 45 10.47 1.11 15.17
N GLY A 46 11.04 0.27 14.32
CA GLY A 46 12.18 -0.58 14.64
C GLY A 46 11.88 -1.75 15.57
N ASN A 47 10.60 -1.98 15.92
CA ASN A 47 10.18 -3.00 16.87
C ASN A 47 9.21 -4.03 16.26
N THR A 48 9.14 -4.12 14.94
CA THR A 48 8.30 -5.11 14.24
C THR A 48 8.89 -6.50 14.42
N GLU A 49 8.16 -7.40 15.07
CA GLU A 49 8.62 -8.73 15.45
C GLU A 49 9.15 -9.54 14.26
N GLU A 50 8.38 -9.58 13.16
CA GLU A 50 8.74 -10.32 11.95
C GLU A 50 10.03 -9.78 11.32
N VAL A 51 10.24 -8.46 11.36
CA VAL A 51 11.47 -7.84 10.84
C VAL A 51 12.67 -8.15 11.70
N LEU A 52 12.51 -8.16 13.03
CA LEU A 52 13.57 -8.52 13.98
C LEU A 52 13.94 -10.00 13.84
N HIS A 53 12.95 -10.87 13.69
CA HIS A 53 13.18 -12.31 13.45
C HIS A 53 13.92 -12.54 12.12
N THR A 54 13.49 -11.88 11.05
CA THR A 54 14.19 -11.95 9.75
C THR A 54 15.62 -11.42 9.86
N PHE A 55 15.87 -10.34 10.62
CA PHE A 55 17.22 -9.85 10.89
C PHE A 55 18.08 -10.94 11.53
N GLN A 56 17.58 -11.59 12.57
CA GLN A 56 18.29 -12.67 13.25
C GLN A 56 18.56 -13.87 12.34
N ALA A 57 17.60 -14.29 11.54
CA ALA A 57 17.76 -15.37 10.58
C ALA A 57 18.85 -15.04 9.53
N LEU A 58 18.94 -13.80 9.08
CA LEU A 58 19.94 -13.35 8.12
C LEU A 58 21.37 -13.29 8.69
N GLN A 59 21.53 -13.14 10.02
CA GLN A 59 22.85 -13.17 10.68
C GLN A 59 23.61 -14.46 10.47
N SER A 60 22.92 -15.58 10.25
CA SER A 60 23.53 -16.88 9.95
C SER A 60 23.88 -17.06 8.47
N THR A 61 23.67 -16.06 7.64
CA THR A 61 23.89 -16.10 6.19
C THR A 61 24.99 -15.12 5.78
N SER A 62 25.47 -15.24 4.55
CA SER A 62 26.38 -14.27 3.92
C SER A 62 25.66 -13.22 3.07
N TYR A 63 24.34 -13.14 3.13
CA TYR A 63 23.57 -12.21 2.31
C TYR A 63 23.78 -10.76 2.75
N PRO A 64 23.93 -9.82 1.82
CA PRO A 64 23.99 -8.40 2.14
C PRO A 64 22.67 -7.93 2.77
N VAL A 65 22.77 -7.25 3.91
CA VAL A 65 21.61 -6.72 4.65
C VAL A 65 21.77 -5.23 4.84
N ALA A 66 20.67 -4.48 4.78
CA ALA A 66 20.59 -3.09 5.17
C ALA A 66 19.29 -2.85 5.96
N ALA A 67 19.27 -1.82 6.82
CA ALA A 67 18.12 -1.48 7.63
C ALA A 67 17.64 -0.05 7.41
N ILE A 68 16.30 0.16 7.48
CA ILE A 68 15.66 1.48 7.42
C ILE A 68 14.65 1.57 8.58
N THR A 69 14.85 2.54 9.47
CA THR A 69 14.03 2.68 10.68
C THR A 69 14.12 4.09 11.25
N THR A 70 13.22 4.47 12.16
CA THR A 70 13.38 5.70 12.98
C THR A 70 14.16 5.44 14.28
N GLY A 71 14.35 4.18 14.67
CA GLY A 71 14.97 3.80 15.94
C GLY A 71 14.65 2.36 16.34
N GLY A 72 14.40 2.15 17.61
CA GLY A 72 13.98 0.86 18.17
C GLY A 72 15.09 -0.20 18.18
N GLU A 73 14.68 -1.46 18.33
CA GLU A 73 15.59 -2.58 18.42
C GLU A 73 16.33 -2.85 17.09
N LEU A 74 15.66 -2.62 15.96
CA LEU A 74 16.29 -2.79 14.64
C LEU A 74 17.50 -1.86 14.46
N LEU A 75 17.42 -0.61 14.95
CA LEU A 75 18.56 0.31 14.89
C LEU A 75 19.73 -0.19 15.76
N LYS A 76 19.45 -0.64 16.98
CA LYS A 76 20.49 -1.18 17.88
C LYS A 76 21.16 -2.39 17.26
N LEU A 77 20.37 -3.33 16.73
CA LEU A 77 20.90 -4.52 16.05
C LEU A 77 21.75 -4.16 14.84
N ALA A 78 21.30 -3.20 14.02
CA ALA A 78 22.06 -2.73 12.87
C ALA A 78 23.40 -2.10 13.27
N GLN A 79 23.42 -1.30 14.36
CA GLN A 79 24.63 -0.66 14.87
C GLN A 79 25.62 -1.68 15.46
N VAL A 80 25.13 -2.60 16.31
CA VAL A 80 25.98 -3.61 16.97
C VAL A 80 26.60 -4.57 15.96
N ASN A 81 25.87 -4.90 14.89
CA ASN A 81 26.34 -5.84 13.85
C ASN A 81 26.94 -5.10 12.63
N GLU A 82 27.21 -3.80 12.73
CA GLU A 82 27.80 -2.98 11.66
C GLU A 82 27.06 -3.06 10.33
N VAL A 83 25.72 -3.29 10.38
CA VAL A 83 24.85 -3.35 9.19
C VAL A 83 24.58 -1.94 8.66
N PRO A 84 24.78 -1.68 7.35
CA PRO A 84 24.40 -0.41 6.74
C PRO A 84 22.95 -0.03 7.05
N HIS A 85 22.71 1.20 7.49
CA HIS A 85 21.37 1.61 7.87
C HIS A 85 21.07 3.08 7.59
N ILE A 86 19.79 3.39 7.40
CA ILE A 86 19.27 4.75 7.28
C ILE A 86 18.31 5.00 8.43
N VAL A 87 18.57 6.08 9.19
CA VAL A 87 17.70 6.55 10.24
C VAL A 87 16.73 7.57 9.66
N LEU A 88 15.44 7.23 9.64
CA LEU A 88 14.38 8.14 9.19
C LEU A 88 14.07 9.19 10.27
N PRO A 89 13.61 10.40 9.88
CA PRO A 89 13.11 11.37 10.84
C PRO A 89 11.94 10.81 11.66
N ASN A 90 12.04 10.92 12.99
CA ASN A 90 10.94 10.59 13.87
C ASN A 90 10.10 11.87 14.11
N THR A 91 9.10 12.08 13.29
CA THR A 91 8.23 13.28 13.31
C THR A 91 6.89 13.03 14.01
N GLY A 92 6.71 11.87 14.65
CA GLY A 92 5.47 11.51 15.34
C GLY A 92 4.34 11.05 14.43
N ILE A 93 4.55 11.00 13.09
CA ILE A 93 3.53 10.54 12.16
C ILE A 93 3.40 9.02 12.17
N GLN A 94 2.25 8.53 11.75
CA GLN A 94 2.02 7.09 11.60
C GLN A 94 2.88 6.50 10.47
N PRO A 95 3.34 5.22 10.57
CA PRO A 95 4.19 4.60 9.55
C PRO A 95 3.64 4.67 8.13
N ARG A 96 2.31 4.61 7.97
CA ARG A 96 1.61 4.73 6.67
C ARG A 96 1.71 6.13 6.05
N ALA A 97 1.85 7.16 6.89
CA ALA A 97 2.05 8.55 6.43
C ALA A 97 3.52 8.85 6.10
N ALA A 98 4.46 7.98 6.49
CA ALA A 98 5.89 8.14 6.26
C ALA A 98 6.35 7.63 4.87
N LEU A 99 5.43 7.44 3.91
CA LEU A 99 5.70 6.89 2.58
C LEU A 99 6.85 7.61 1.87
N GLY A 100 6.86 8.95 1.88
CA GLY A 100 7.88 9.75 1.22
C GLY A 100 9.28 9.51 1.80
N TYR A 101 9.41 9.45 3.12
CA TYR A 101 10.70 9.14 3.79
C TYR A 101 11.19 7.74 3.42
N GLN A 102 10.29 6.76 3.44
CA GLN A 102 10.63 5.37 3.12
C GLN A 102 11.02 5.21 1.65
N LEU A 103 10.29 5.83 0.72
CA LEU A 103 10.64 5.83 -0.72
C LEU A 103 12.01 6.44 -0.95
N ARG A 104 12.29 7.61 -0.36
CA ARG A 104 13.60 8.27 -0.48
C ARG A 104 14.72 7.38 0.06
N ALA A 105 14.51 6.75 1.22
CA ALA A 105 15.52 5.89 1.84
C ALA A 105 15.80 4.63 1.00
N ILE A 106 14.74 3.92 0.57
CA ILE A 106 14.89 2.69 -0.23
C ILE A 106 15.56 3.01 -1.57
N THR A 107 15.07 4.02 -2.29
CA THR A 107 15.60 4.38 -3.61
C THR A 107 17.04 4.88 -3.53
N HIS A 108 17.42 5.61 -2.46
CA HIS A 108 18.79 6.00 -2.20
C HIS A 108 19.70 4.79 -1.99
N LEU A 109 19.31 3.88 -1.10
CA LEU A 109 20.06 2.68 -0.75
C LEU A 109 20.28 1.77 -1.97
N LEU A 110 19.25 1.60 -2.78
CA LEU A 110 19.29 0.76 -3.98
C LEU A 110 19.88 1.49 -5.19
N LYS A 111 20.23 2.77 -5.09
CA LYS A 111 20.62 3.63 -6.23
C LYS A 111 19.58 3.56 -7.37
N HIS A 112 18.30 3.48 -6.99
CA HIS A 112 17.20 3.35 -7.94
C HIS A 112 16.96 4.68 -8.67
N PRO A 113 16.70 4.69 -10.00
CA PRO A 113 16.50 5.93 -10.78
C PRO A 113 15.39 6.85 -10.26
N THR A 114 14.38 6.29 -9.63
CA THR A 114 13.28 7.05 -9.00
C THR A 114 13.75 8.04 -7.93
N TYR A 115 14.95 7.86 -7.35
CA TYR A 115 15.49 8.76 -6.32
C TYR A 115 15.57 10.21 -6.79
N ASP A 116 16.06 10.43 -8.00
CA ASP A 116 16.21 11.78 -8.58
C ASP A 116 14.83 12.40 -8.88
N ILE A 117 13.91 11.61 -9.40
CA ILE A 117 12.53 12.07 -9.67
C ILE A 117 11.85 12.51 -8.37
N LEU A 118 11.97 11.71 -7.28
CA LEU A 118 11.41 12.07 -5.98
C LEU A 118 11.95 13.40 -5.43
N GLY A 119 13.19 13.78 -5.81
CA GLY A 119 13.80 15.04 -5.43
C GLY A 119 13.17 16.28 -6.09
N THR A 120 12.47 16.11 -7.20
CA THR A 120 11.79 17.18 -7.95
C THR A 120 10.33 17.38 -7.57
N LEU A 121 9.73 16.41 -6.85
CA LEU A 121 8.33 16.51 -6.42
C LEU A 121 8.21 17.43 -5.20
N THR A 122 7.24 18.33 -5.22
CA THR A 122 7.02 19.32 -4.17
C THR A 122 5.80 18.98 -3.32
N SER A 123 5.82 19.37 -2.04
CA SER A 123 4.71 19.15 -1.11
C SER A 123 3.47 20.00 -1.40
N GLN A 124 3.59 21.07 -2.19
CA GLN A 124 2.48 21.96 -2.50
C GLN A 124 1.38 21.28 -3.32
N GLU A 125 1.71 20.22 -4.06
CA GLU A 125 0.76 19.48 -4.88
C GLU A 125 -0.22 18.63 -4.06
N ALA A 126 0.14 18.22 -2.84
CA ALA A 126 -0.71 17.37 -2.01
C ALA A 126 -2.09 17.98 -1.72
N LEU A 127 -2.17 19.29 -1.46
CA LEU A 127 -3.42 20.01 -1.21
C LEU A 127 -4.31 20.10 -2.46
N SER A 128 -3.73 20.09 -3.65
CA SER A 128 -4.51 20.19 -4.91
C SER A 128 -5.41 18.97 -5.16
N PHE A 129 -5.16 17.85 -4.48
CA PHE A 129 -5.92 16.60 -4.61
C PHE A 129 -7.03 16.43 -3.57
N GLU A 130 -7.17 17.37 -2.61
CA GLU A 130 -8.16 17.29 -1.54
C GLU A 130 -9.58 17.17 -2.04
N ALA A 131 -9.99 18.05 -2.96
CA ALA A 131 -11.35 18.06 -3.49
C ALA A 131 -11.72 16.73 -4.19
N GLN A 132 -10.75 16.09 -4.87
CA GLN A 132 -10.98 14.81 -5.51
C GLN A 132 -11.10 13.68 -4.46
N GLY A 133 -10.28 13.71 -3.41
CA GLY A 133 -10.39 12.80 -2.29
C GLY A 133 -11.71 12.92 -1.55
N ALA A 134 -12.15 14.15 -1.26
CA ALA A 134 -13.43 14.42 -0.61
C ALA A 134 -14.64 13.89 -1.43
N ASN A 135 -14.63 14.10 -2.74
CA ASN A 135 -15.68 13.58 -3.61
C ASN A 135 -15.77 12.05 -3.59
N LEU A 136 -14.62 11.34 -3.61
CA LEU A 136 -14.58 9.88 -3.48
C LEU A 136 -15.03 9.42 -2.08
N ALA A 137 -14.71 10.17 -1.04
CA ALA A 137 -15.15 9.88 0.32
C ALA A 137 -16.67 9.87 0.44
N GLU A 138 -17.35 10.88 -0.10
CA GLU A 138 -18.81 10.97 -0.11
C GLU A 138 -19.46 9.74 -0.76
N GLN A 139 -18.87 9.24 -1.86
CA GLN A 139 -19.38 8.06 -2.57
C GLN A 139 -19.16 6.76 -1.81
N CYS A 140 -18.16 6.72 -0.92
CA CYS A 140 -17.85 5.56 -0.07
C CYS A 140 -18.62 5.52 1.25
N LEU A 141 -19.33 6.61 1.62
CA LEU A 141 -20.08 6.63 2.89
C LEU A 141 -21.12 5.53 2.97
N ASN A 142 -21.13 4.83 4.11
CA ASN A 142 -22.01 3.71 4.39
C ASN A 142 -21.86 2.54 3.39
N LYS A 143 -20.75 2.45 2.68
CA LYS A 143 -20.44 1.38 1.74
C LYS A 143 -19.09 0.77 2.04
N THR A 144 -18.88 -0.44 1.58
CA THR A 144 -17.59 -1.12 1.60
C THR A 144 -16.84 -0.84 0.30
N PRO A 145 -15.72 -0.11 0.34
CA PRO A 145 -14.92 0.16 -0.85
C PRO A 145 -14.25 -1.11 -1.40
N LEU A 146 -14.40 -1.31 -2.71
CA LEU A 146 -13.73 -2.34 -3.49
C LEU A 146 -12.74 -1.66 -4.45
N ILE A 147 -11.46 -1.85 -4.23
CA ILE A 147 -10.44 -1.20 -5.04
C ILE A 147 -10.04 -2.12 -6.18
N CYS A 148 -10.27 -1.68 -7.41
CA CYS A 148 -10.01 -2.45 -8.63
C CYS A 148 -8.88 -1.81 -9.44
N SER A 149 -7.89 -2.60 -9.86
CA SER A 149 -6.80 -2.13 -10.72
C SER A 149 -6.35 -3.18 -11.72
N SER A 150 -5.44 -2.82 -12.62
CA SER A 150 -4.65 -3.81 -13.36
C SER A 150 -3.66 -4.54 -12.45
N GLY A 151 -3.10 -5.66 -12.90
CA GLY A 151 -2.00 -6.35 -12.21
C GLY A 151 -0.78 -5.46 -12.01
N GLU A 152 -0.47 -4.60 -13.00
CA GLU A 152 0.63 -3.63 -12.97
C GLU A 152 0.45 -2.57 -11.85
N ASN A 153 -0.80 -2.27 -11.48
CA ASN A 153 -1.15 -1.31 -10.44
C ASN A 153 -1.60 -1.98 -9.13
N ARG A 154 -1.31 -3.30 -8.96
CA ARG A 154 -1.67 -4.06 -7.76
C ARG A 154 -1.16 -3.40 -6.47
N GLY A 155 0.08 -2.92 -6.46
CA GLY A 155 0.68 -2.26 -5.30
C GLY A 155 -0.07 -0.99 -4.90
N LEU A 156 -0.56 -0.23 -5.88
CA LEU A 156 -1.39 0.95 -5.63
C LEU A 156 -2.77 0.58 -5.07
N ALA A 157 -3.43 -0.44 -5.62
CA ALA A 157 -4.72 -0.90 -5.08
C ALA A 157 -4.58 -1.39 -3.63
N TYR A 158 -3.50 -2.08 -3.32
CA TYR A 158 -3.18 -2.49 -1.96
C TYR A 158 -2.92 -1.28 -1.03
N TYR A 159 -2.21 -0.26 -1.50
CA TYR A 159 -2.01 0.99 -0.78
C TYR A 159 -3.36 1.66 -0.43
N TRP A 160 -4.26 1.79 -1.41
CA TRP A 160 -5.60 2.34 -1.22
C TRP A 160 -6.38 1.58 -0.13
N LYS A 161 -6.38 0.24 -0.24
CA LYS A 161 -7.04 -0.63 0.75
C LYS A 161 -6.52 -0.38 2.16
N ILE A 162 -5.19 -0.34 2.35
CA ILE A 162 -4.59 -0.10 3.67
C ILE A 162 -4.93 1.30 4.19
N THR A 163 -4.84 2.32 3.33
CA THR A 163 -5.13 3.70 3.71
C THR A 163 -6.59 3.84 4.17
N LEU A 164 -7.54 3.24 3.46
CA LEU A 164 -8.95 3.25 3.87
C LEU A 164 -9.17 2.47 5.18
N ASN A 165 -8.52 1.33 5.38
CA ASN A 165 -8.64 0.58 6.64
C ASN A 165 -8.03 1.33 7.82
N GLU A 166 -6.79 1.84 7.68
CA GLU A 166 -6.03 2.37 8.81
C GLU A 166 -6.33 3.85 9.11
N THR A 167 -6.64 4.67 8.10
CA THR A 167 -6.97 6.08 8.25
C THR A 167 -8.48 6.29 8.17
N GLY A 168 -9.14 5.77 7.15
CA GLY A 168 -10.58 5.92 6.94
C GLY A 168 -11.44 5.13 7.93
N LYS A 169 -10.86 4.15 8.63
CA LYS A 169 -11.55 3.26 9.59
C LYS A 169 -12.72 2.48 8.99
N VAL A 170 -12.64 2.18 7.70
CA VAL A 170 -13.65 1.39 6.99
C VAL A 170 -13.03 0.11 6.46
N PRO A 171 -13.73 -1.04 6.53
CA PRO A 171 -13.31 -2.26 5.84
C PRO A 171 -13.26 -1.98 4.34
N ALA A 172 -12.09 -2.19 3.74
CA ALA A 172 -11.89 -2.05 2.31
C ALA A 172 -11.13 -3.26 1.77
N PHE A 173 -11.42 -3.65 0.54
CA PHE A 173 -10.82 -4.79 -0.12
C PHE A 173 -10.27 -4.37 -1.48
N PHE A 174 -9.37 -5.16 -2.06
CA PHE A 174 -8.86 -4.88 -3.40
C PHE A 174 -8.69 -6.16 -4.19
N ASN A 175 -8.81 -6.03 -5.51
CA ASN A 175 -8.43 -7.09 -6.42
C ASN A 175 -7.96 -6.54 -7.77
N THR A 176 -7.42 -7.42 -8.61
CA THR A 176 -6.80 -7.01 -9.87
C THR A 176 -7.37 -7.76 -11.07
N PHE A 177 -7.47 -7.03 -12.18
CA PHE A 177 -7.77 -7.60 -13.49
C PHE A 177 -6.52 -8.27 -14.10
N PRO A 178 -6.68 -9.40 -14.83
CA PRO A 178 -7.96 -9.94 -15.27
C PRO A 178 -8.63 -10.89 -14.27
N GLU A 179 -7.96 -11.33 -13.20
CA GLU A 179 -8.44 -12.43 -12.34
C GLU A 179 -9.80 -12.13 -11.68
N CYS A 180 -10.00 -10.93 -11.12
CA CYS A 180 -11.23 -10.60 -10.40
C CYS A 180 -12.52 -10.77 -11.25
N ASN A 181 -12.45 -10.57 -12.56
CA ASN A 181 -13.63 -10.78 -13.41
C ASN A 181 -13.98 -12.25 -13.68
N HIS A 182 -13.14 -13.20 -13.26
CA HIS A 182 -13.41 -14.63 -13.40
C HIS A 182 -14.09 -15.23 -12.15
N ASN A 183 -14.05 -14.55 -11.01
CA ASN A 183 -14.60 -15.06 -9.75
C ASN A 183 -15.47 -14.03 -9.01
N GLU A 184 -15.03 -12.82 -8.73
CA GLU A 184 -15.75 -11.85 -7.89
C GLU A 184 -17.08 -11.41 -8.47
N LEU A 185 -17.20 -11.25 -9.79
CA LEU A 185 -18.46 -10.88 -10.44
C LEU A 185 -19.59 -11.87 -10.11
N SER A 186 -19.24 -13.16 -9.95
CA SER A 186 -20.23 -14.17 -9.56
C SER A 186 -20.80 -13.96 -8.15
N GLY A 187 -20.02 -13.33 -7.25
CA GLY A 187 -20.44 -13.00 -5.90
C GLY A 187 -21.54 -11.94 -5.84
N PHE A 188 -21.67 -11.12 -6.87
CA PHE A 188 -22.73 -10.10 -6.98
C PHE A 188 -23.99 -10.61 -7.67
N ASN A 189 -24.02 -11.85 -8.12
CA ASN A 189 -25.22 -12.50 -8.63
C ASN A 189 -26.03 -13.13 -7.46
N THR A 190 -26.40 -12.29 -6.48
CA THR A 190 -27.01 -12.73 -5.22
C THR A 190 -28.47 -13.17 -5.41
N GLY A 191 -28.85 -14.27 -4.76
CA GLY A 191 -30.26 -14.57 -4.47
C GLY A 191 -30.79 -13.63 -3.36
N THR A 192 -32.11 -13.64 -3.14
CA THR A 192 -32.86 -12.70 -2.32
C THR A 192 -32.50 -12.59 -0.83
N ASN A 193 -31.53 -13.36 -0.33
CA ASN A 193 -31.21 -13.48 1.10
C ASN A 193 -29.77 -13.09 1.49
N PHE A 194 -29.02 -12.41 0.64
CA PHE A 194 -27.65 -11.98 0.93
C PHE A 194 -27.49 -10.46 0.90
N ASN A 195 -26.38 -9.97 1.46
CA ASN A 195 -26.04 -8.55 1.51
C ASN A 195 -26.32 -7.86 0.18
N THR A 196 -27.04 -6.77 0.25
CA THR A 196 -27.44 -5.99 -0.91
C THR A 196 -26.19 -5.47 -1.64
N PRO A 197 -26.07 -5.67 -2.96
CA PRO A 197 -24.97 -5.10 -3.75
C PRO A 197 -24.75 -3.61 -3.52
N GLY A 198 -25.81 -2.85 -3.22
CA GLY A 198 -25.75 -1.43 -2.87
C GLY A 198 -24.91 -1.08 -1.62
N SER A 199 -24.50 -2.09 -0.83
CA SER A 199 -23.55 -1.90 0.29
C SER A 199 -22.09 -1.76 -0.16
N TYR A 200 -21.80 -1.81 -1.45
CA TYR A 200 -20.45 -1.71 -2.00
C TYR A 200 -20.29 -0.49 -2.91
N HIS A 201 -19.07 0.02 -2.95
CA HIS A 201 -18.65 1.05 -3.91
C HIS A 201 -17.32 0.63 -4.55
N ALA A 202 -17.31 0.44 -5.86
CA ALA A 202 -16.10 0.04 -6.59
C ALA A 202 -15.30 1.27 -7.04
N ILE A 203 -14.01 1.36 -6.68
CA ILE A 203 -13.09 2.39 -7.15
C ILE A 203 -12.13 1.74 -8.16
N TYR A 204 -12.25 2.13 -9.42
CA TYR A 204 -11.39 1.66 -10.50
C TYR A 204 -10.19 2.59 -10.69
N LEU A 205 -8.99 2.08 -10.42
CA LEU A 205 -7.72 2.78 -10.66
C LEU A 205 -7.27 2.47 -12.08
N VAL A 206 -7.47 3.42 -13.01
CA VAL A 206 -7.27 3.21 -14.44
C VAL A 206 -6.01 3.92 -14.92
N ASP A 207 -5.03 3.16 -15.40
CA ASP A 207 -3.84 3.67 -16.06
C ASP A 207 -4.00 3.57 -17.59
N ASP A 208 -3.77 4.65 -18.30
CA ASP A 208 -3.84 4.71 -19.77
C ASP A 208 -2.72 3.88 -20.45
N THR A 209 -1.68 3.53 -19.70
CA THR A 209 -0.59 2.66 -20.18
C THR A 209 -0.86 1.18 -19.99
N ASP A 210 -1.92 0.80 -19.26
CA ASP A 210 -2.32 -0.59 -19.10
C ASP A 210 -2.74 -1.20 -20.44
N HIS A 211 -2.57 -2.51 -20.58
CA HIS A 211 -2.99 -3.24 -21.78
C HIS A 211 -4.47 -2.96 -22.12
N ALA A 212 -4.77 -2.63 -23.38
CA ALA A 212 -6.12 -2.18 -23.80
C ALA A 212 -7.25 -3.18 -23.43
N ARG A 213 -6.96 -4.50 -23.41
CA ARG A 213 -7.92 -5.52 -22.98
C ARG A 213 -8.21 -5.45 -21.47
N ILE A 214 -7.25 -5.05 -20.65
CA ILE A 214 -7.46 -4.85 -19.21
C ILE A 214 -8.34 -3.64 -18.99
N GLN A 215 -8.04 -2.50 -19.62
CA GLN A 215 -8.89 -1.29 -19.56
C GLN A 215 -10.33 -1.61 -20.00
N LYS A 216 -10.51 -2.36 -21.11
CA LYS A 216 -11.83 -2.78 -21.57
C LYS A 216 -12.54 -3.69 -20.55
N ARG A 217 -11.84 -4.63 -19.91
CA ARG A 217 -12.40 -5.49 -18.87
C ARG A 217 -12.86 -4.69 -17.65
N MET A 218 -12.07 -3.72 -17.20
CA MET A 218 -12.42 -2.82 -16.10
C MET A 218 -13.70 -2.05 -16.42
N HIS A 219 -13.78 -1.47 -17.62
CA HIS A 219 -14.98 -0.74 -18.06
C HIS A 219 -16.25 -1.62 -18.14
N ILE A 220 -16.13 -2.82 -18.71
CA ILE A 220 -17.27 -3.75 -18.78
C ILE A 220 -17.67 -4.24 -17.39
N SER A 221 -16.69 -4.53 -16.51
CA SER A 221 -16.98 -4.93 -15.13
C SER A 221 -17.73 -3.83 -14.38
N GLN A 222 -17.36 -2.56 -14.57
CA GLN A 222 -18.08 -1.42 -14.01
C GLN A 222 -19.54 -1.42 -14.44
N GLN A 223 -19.83 -1.54 -15.73
CA GLN A 223 -21.21 -1.60 -16.24
C GLN A 223 -22.02 -2.77 -15.65
N VAL A 224 -21.42 -3.98 -15.62
CA VAL A 224 -22.07 -5.17 -15.07
C VAL A 224 -22.37 -5.05 -13.57
N LEU A 225 -21.48 -4.42 -12.80
CA LEU A 225 -21.70 -4.18 -11.37
C LEU A 225 -22.76 -3.10 -11.12
N GLU A 226 -22.78 -2.05 -11.95
CA GLU A 226 -23.83 -1.01 -11.88
C GLU A 226 -25.22 -1.56 -12.16
N GLU A 227 -25.37 -2.54 -13.07
CA GLU A 227 -26.63 -3.30 -13.28
C GLU A 227 -27.08 -4.10 -12.06
N LYS A 228 -26.19 -4.27 -11.07
CA LYS A 228 -26.43 -4.96 -9.78
C LYS A 228 -26.46 -3.99 -8.59
N ASP A 229 -26.72 -2.70 -8.82
CA ASP A 229 -26.75 -1.66 -7.80
C ASP A 229 -25.44 -1.44 -7.03
N VAL A 230 -24.31 -1.95 -7.52
CA VAL A 230 -22.97 -1.58 -7.02
C VAL A 230 -22.58 -0.25 -7.66
N THR A 231 -22.50 0.80 -6.86
CA THR A 231 -22.03 2.10 -7.38
C THR A 231 -20.54 2.06 -7.65
N SER A 232 -20.08 2.89 -8.58
CA SER A 232 -18.67 2.91 -8.94
C SER A 232 -18.11 4.31 -9.22
N SER A 233 -16.80 4.43 -9.11
CA SER A 233 -16.01 5.60 -9.51
C SER A 233 -14.78 5.17 -10.29
N THR A 234 -14.35 6.00 -11.21
CA THR A 234 -13.10 5.80 -11.96
C THR A 234 -12.09 6.89 -11.58
N LEU A 235 -10.96 6.48 -11.05
CA LEU A 235 -9.79 7.33 -10.86
C LEU A 235 -8.79 7.06 -11.98
N LYS A 236 -8.66 8.00 -12.91
CA LYS A 236 -7.59 7.97 -13.92
C LYS A 236 -6.27 8.36 -13.28
N LEU A 237 -5.25 7.52 -13.45
CA LEU A 237 -3.92 7.79 -12.95
C LEU A 237 -3.26 8.86 -13.85
N THR A 238 -2.86 9.96 -13.26
CA THR A 238 -2.27 11.12 -13.95
C THR A 238 -0.87 11.41 -13.43
N GLY A 239 0.04 11.75 -14.33
CA GLY A 239 1.43 12.08 -14.05
C GLY A 239 2.31 11.87 -15.28
N SER A 240 3.47 12.51 -15.31
CA SER A 240 4.47 12.43 -16.40
C SER A 240 5.34 11.17 -16.33
N SER A 241 5.37 10.53 -15.15
CA SER A 241 6.10 9.30 -14.90
C SER A 241 5.26 8.31 -14.07
N LYS A 242 5.63 7.03 -14.06
CA LYS A 242 4.93 6.02 -13.26
C LYS A 242 4.89 6.38 -11.78
N ILE A 243 6.02 6.80 -11.20
CA ILE A 243 6.06 7.18 -9.79
C ILE A 243 5.17 8.40 -9.49
N GLU A 244 5.10 9.36 -10.37
CA GLU A 244 4.22 10.51 -10.22
C GLU A 244 2.74 10.09 -10.26
N LYS A 245 2.34 9.23 -11.21
CA LYS A 245 1.00 8.63 -11.25
C LYS A 245 0.66 7.93 -9.93
N LEU A 246 1.58 7.12 -9.39
CA LEU A 246 1.37 6.39 -8.14
C LEU A 246 1.24 7.35 -6.96
N LEU A 247 2.12 8.35 -6.82
CA LEU A 247 2.09 9.29 -5.70
C LEU A 247 0.86 10.21 -5.74
N THR A 248 0.47 10.69 -6.91
CA THR A 248 -0.78 11.43 -7.09
C THR A 248 -1.98 10.63 -6.58
N ALA A 249 -2.10 9.38 -7.01
CA ALA A 249 -3.17 8.50 -6.55
C ALA A 249 -3.08 8.17 -5.04
N CYS A 250 -1.87 8.10 -4.46
CA CYS A 250 -1.68 7.95 -3.03
C CYS A 250 -2.18 9.17 -2.24
N HIS A 251 -1.93 10.40 -2.72
CA HIS A 251 -2.46 11.62 -2.08
C HIS A 251 -3.99 11.63 -2.10
N ILE A 252 -4.60 11.28 -3.23
CA ILE A 252 -6.06 11.18 -3.34
C ILE A 252 -6.61 10.13 -2.36
N ALA A 253 -5.94 8.97 -2.21
CA ALA A 253 -6.32 7.95 -1.25
C ALA A 253 -6.28 8.45 0.20
N GLN A 254 -5.23 9.22 0.56
CA GLN A 254 -5.09 9.79 1.90
C GLN A 254 -6.20 10.80 2.19
N TRP A 255 -6.50 11.71 1.26
CA TRP A 255 -7.60 12.65 1.40
C TRP A 255 -8.95 11.93 1.48
N CYS A 256 -9.19 10.94 0.63
CA CYS A 256 -10.42 10.14 0.68
C CYS A 256 -10.59 9.49 2.06
N ALA A 257 -9.55 8.84 2.57
CA ALA A 257 -9.59 8.18 3.87
C ALA A 257 -9.77 9.18 5.03
N LEU A 258 -9.11 10.33 4.98
CA LEU A 258 -9.24 11.38 5.99
C LEU A 258 -10.67 11.92 6.05
N HIS A 259 -11.25 12.29 4.91
CA HIS A 259 -12.63 12.77 4.86
C HIS A 259 -13.67 11.71 5.29
N ILE A 260 -13.44 10.42 5.00
CA ILE A 260 -14.29 9.35 5.56
C ILE A 260 -14.19 9.33 7.08
N ALA A 261 -12.99 9.38 7.65
CA ALA A 261 -12.79 9.38 9.09
C ALA A 261 -13.45 10.59 9.77
N GLU A 262 -13.30 11.80 9.20
CA GLU A 262 -13.96 13.02 9.68
C GLU A 262 -15.49 12.91 9.65
N GLN A 263 -16.07 12.45 8.56
CA GLN A 263 -17.52 12.31 8.40
C GLN A 263 -18.11 11.22 9.31
N THR A 264 -17.34 10.18 9.62
CA THR A 264 -17.73 9.12 10.56
C THR A 264 -17.32 9.42 12.01
N GLN A 265 -16.69 10.57 12.28
CA GLN A 265 -16.17 10.97 13.59
C GLN A 265 -15.17 9.96 14.16
N ALA A 266 -14.44 9.27 13.32
CA ALA A 266 -13.39 8.34 13.70
C ALA A 266 -12.03 9.06 13.82
N ASP A 267 -11.21 8.64 14.77
CA ASP A 267 -9.82 9.15 14.89
C ASP A 267 -8.95 8.52 13.78
N PRO A 268 -8.46 9.31 12.80
CA PRO A 268 -7.68 8.79 11.68
C PRO A 268 -6.31 8.23 12.11
N GLU A 269 -5.78 8.63 13.27
CA GLU A 269 -4.45 8.22 13.73
C GLU A 269 -4.48 6.96 14.60
N ALA A 270 -5.44 6.83 15.49
CA ALA A 270 -5.53 5.73 16.46
C ALA A 270 -5.71 4.36 15.78
N VAL A 271 -5.07 3.34 16.34
CA VAL A 271 -5.16 1.94 15.88
C VAL A 271 -5.44 0.96 17.02
N PRO A 272 -6.51 1.20 17.83
CA PRO A 272 -6.72 0.52 19.11
C PRO A 272 -6.89 -1.01 18.97
N LEU A 273 -7.47 -1.49 17.88
CA LEU A 273 -7.61 -2.93 17.63
C LEU A 273 -6.27 -3.61 17.36
N ILE A 274 -5.37 -2.93 16.62
CA ILE A 274 -4.02 -3.44 16.36
C ILE A 274 -3.21 -3.45 17.66
N GLU A 275 -3.31 -2.42 18.49
CA GLU A 275 -2.65 -2.36 19.80
C GLU A 275 -3.18 -3.44 20.74
N THR A 276 -4.49 -3.67 20.77
CA THR A 276 -5.11 -4.75 21.53
C THR A 276 -4.64 -6.11 21.07
N PHE A 277 -4.56 -6.33 19.75
CA PHE A 277 -4.03 -7.57 19.17
C PHE A 277 -2.58 -7.80 19.61
N LYS A 278 -1.70 -6.82 19.46
CA LYS A 278 -0.28 -6.92 19.87
C LYS A 278 -0.12 -7.23 21.36
N ARG A 279 -0.93 -6.61 22.22
CA ARG A 279 -0.90 -6.91 23.66
C ARG A 279 -1.26 -8.36 23.93
N LYS A 280 -2.34 -8.87 23.33
CA LYS A 280 -2.76 -10.28 23.50
C LYS A 280 -1.79 -11.29 22.89
N LEU A 281 -0.97 -10.88 21.93
CA LEU A 281 0.06 -11.74 21.35
C LEU A 281 1.26 -11.91 22.31
N ASN A 282 1.49 -10.94 23.20
CA ASN A 282 2.59 -10.94 24.17
C ASN A 282 2.18 -11.48 25.57
N ASP A 283 0.89 -11.70 25.82
CA ASP A 283 0.34 -12.34 27.03
C ASP A 283 0.44 -13.87 26.91
#